data_40f9f4cd05843fcbe18ff44bf2091d96
#
_entry.id   40f9f4cd05843fcbe18ff44bf2091d96
#
_cell.length_a   1.000
_cell.length_b   1.000
_cell.length_c   1.000
_cell.angle_alpha   90.00
_cell.angle_beta   90.00
_cell.angle_gamma   90.00
#
_symmetry.space_group_name_H-M   'P 1'
#
loop_
_entity.id
_entity.type
_entity.pdbx_description
1 polymer ?
#
loop_
_entity_poly.entity_id
_entity_poly.type
_entity_poly.pdbx_seq_one_letter_code
_entity_poly.pdbx_strand_id
1 'polypeptide(L)'
;MPNLFLDIETAPDFDADEFFQTKSAIDSGALDKNSENRDLYWRFERGGLTPFSGKIILITYQINNAHLFRLKEWEIGEREVLKKFYNLIVDLQHGTGEDHLRMIGHNILGFDLFFIYNRMRYHKIEDEKWLYQWIINKPEVIDFLQLHLPLNDLQTKGLKHDVLAKAYGFPVKNTLGSGETLHYYQKEYHKIIEYSDREFIYPQLYQKILSEGLISKERLLDAIKAYQEAKKNS
;
A
#
# COMPACT_ATOMS: atom_id res chain seq x y z
N MET A 1 -11.32 3.55 -21.05
CA MET A 1 -10.51 2.77 -20.10
C MET A 1 -10.72 3.34 -18.71
N PRO A 2 -11.22 2.54 -17.74
CA PRO A 2 -11.38 3.00 -16.35
C PRO A 2 -10.03 3.17 -15.66
N ASN A 3 -9.93 4.17 -14.79
CA ASN A 3 -8.81 4.35 -13.85
C ASN A 3 -9.23 3.76 -12.50
N LEU A 4 -8.47 2.81 -11.99
CA LEU A 4 -8.59 2.26 -10.65
C LEU A 4 -7.42 2.76 -9.80
N PHE A 5 -7.68 3.74 -8.94
CA PHE A 5 -6.73 4.19 -7.93
C PHE A 5 -6.76 3.19 -6.77
N LEU A 6 -5.61 2.79 -6.28
CA LEU A 6 -5.47 1.67 -5.34
C LEU A 6 -4.40 1.93 -4.31
N ASP A 7 -4.68 1.51 -3.08
CA ASP A 7 -3.76 1.44 -1.95
C ASP A 7 -4.15 0.31 -1.01
N ILE A 8 -3.19 -0.34 -0.34
CA ILE A 8 -3.45 -1.38 0.65
C ILE A 8 -2.78 -1.09 1.99
N GLU A 9 -3.46 -1.50 3.06
CA GLU A 9 -2.85 -1.61 4.39
C GLU A 9 -2.66 -3.07 4.74
N THR A 10 -1.53 -3.35 5.36
CA THR A 10 -1.11 -4.71 5.70
C THR A 10 -0.70 -4.82 7.17
N ALA A 11 -0.77 -6.03 7.71
CA ALA A 11 -0.26 -6.35 9.04
C ALA A 11 0.47 -7.70 9.01
N PRO A 12 1.41 -7.97 9.93
CA PRO A 12 1.92 -9.33 10.16
C PRO A 12 0.77 -10.30 10.42
N ASP A 13 0.86 -11.50 9.90
CA ASP A 13 -0.21 -12.51 10.05
C ASP A 13 -0.05 -13.27 11.36
N PHE A 14 -0.57 -12.69 12.45
CA PHE A 14 -0.67 -13.26 13.79
C PHE A 14 -2.14 -13.42 14.19
N ASP A 15 -2.42 -14.26 15.17
CA ASP A 15 -3.60 -14.04 15.98
C ASP A 15 -3.36 -12.94 17.03
N ALA A 16 -4.42 -12.43 17.66
CA ALA A 16 -4.30 -11.29 18.56
C ALA A 16 -3.46 -11.62 19.81
N ASP A 17 -3.60 -12.82 20.37
CA ASP A 17 -2.89 -13.22 21.59
C ASP A 17 -1.40 -13.40 21.27
N GLU A 18 -1.06 -14.10 20.18
CA GLU A 18 0.31 -14.25 19.69
C GLU A 18 0.97 -12.89 19.43
N PHE A 19 0.23 -11.95 18.82
CA PHE A 19 0.75 -10.61 18.56
C PHE A 19 1.14 -9.89 19.85
N PHE A 20 0.24 -9.83 20.84
CA PHE A 20 0.50 -9.11 22.09
C PHE A 20 1.55 -9.79 22.96
N GLN A 21 1.62 -11.14 22.97
CA GLN A 21 2.68 -11.88 23.63
C GLN A 21 4.04 -11.57 23.01
N THR A 22 4.13 -11.59 21.68
CA THR A 22 5.35 -11.28 20.93
C THR A 22 5.78 -9.84 21.19
N LYS A 23 4.83 -8.89 21.13
CA LYS A 23 5.09 -7.48 21.46
C LYS A 23 5.64 -7.32 22.87
N SER A 24 5.04 -7.95 23.87
CA SER A 24 5.50 -7.91 25.26
C SER A 24 6.91 -8.48 25.44
N ALA A 25 7.24 -9.58 24.72
CA ALA A 25 8.58 -10.15 24.73
C ALA A 25 9.62 -9.22 24.11
N ILE A 26 9.26 -8.47 23.05
CA ILE A 26 10.13 -7.46 22.42
C ILE A 26 10.31 -6.26 23.37
N ASP A 27 9.22 -5.72 23.91
CA ASP A 27 9.23 -4.56 24.81
C ASP A 27 10.05 -4.80 26.09
N SER A 28 10.06 -6.05 26.59
CA SER A 28 10.86 -6.49 27.75
C SER A 28 12.32 -6.86 27.41
N GLY A 29 12.68 -6.90 26.14
CA GLY A 29 14.00 -7.34 25.69
C GLY A 29 14.22 -8.88 25.72
N ALA A 30 13.18 -9.65 26.01
CA ALA A 30 13.25 -11.14 26.00
C ALA A 30 13.31 -11.69 24.57
N LEU A 31 12.86 -10.91 23.56
CA LEU A 31 12.95 -11.25 22.15
C LEU A 31 13.54 -10.07 21.37
N ASP A 32 14.64 -10.29 20.67
CA ASP A 32 15.30 -9.33 19.80
C ASP A 32 15.85 -9.99 18.52
N LYS A 33 16.49 -9.20 17.67
CA LYS A 33 17.10 -9.64 16.39
C LYS A 33 18.25 -10.67 16.56
N ASN A 34 18.80 -10.83 17.77
CA ASN A 34 19.93 -11.72 18.07
C ASN A 34 19.49 -12.94 18.90
N SER A 35 18.23 -13.01 19.32
CA SER A 35 17.70 -14.15 20.11
C SER A 35 17.62 -15.42 19.27
N GLU A 36 17.52 -16.60 19.91
CA GLU A 36 17.30 -17.88 19.22
C GLU A 36 16.04 -17.85 18.37
N ASN A 37 14.99 -17.15 18.81
CA ASN A 37 13.72 -16.98 18.10
C ASN A 37 13.68 -15.71 17.22
N ARG A 38 14.82 -15.31 16.65
CA ARG A 38 14.93 -14.11 15.80
C ARG A 38 13.93 -14.09 14.62
N ASP A 39 13.49 -15.25 14.14
CA ASP A 39 12.52 -15.32 13.03
C ASP A 39 11.15 -14.80 13.48
N LEU A 40 10.74 -15.05 14.73
CA LEU A 40 9.54 -14.47 15.32
C LEU A 40 9.67 -12.94 15.46
N TYR A 41 10.84 -12.46 15.90
CA TYR A 41 11.15 -11.02 15.93
C TYR A 41 10.98 -10.37 14.55
N TRP A 42 11.58 -10.96 13.50
CA TRP A 42 11.48 -10.41 12.16
C TRP A 42 10.08 -10.55 11.56
N ARG A 43 9.34 -11.61 11.88
CA ARG A 43 7.93 -11.74 11.50
C ARG A 43 7.09 -10.63 12.12
N PHE A 44 7.35 -10.25 13.37
CA PHE A 44 6.68 -9.14 14.04
C PHE A 44 7.03 -7.79 13.40
N GLU A 45 8.32 -7.50 13.24
CA GLU A 45 8.82 -6.22 12.77
C GLU A 45 8.55 -5.95 11.28
N ARG A 46 8.55 -6.99 10.47
CA ARG A 46 8.52 -6.89 9.00
C ARG A 46 7.46 -7.78 8.33
N GLY A 47 6.70 -8.52 9.09
CA GLY A 47 5.73 -9.47 8.53
C GLY A 47 4.71 -8.77 7.61
N GLY A 48 4.26 -7.59 7.98
CA GLY A 48 3.37 -6.79 7.15
C GLY A 48 3.97 -6.27 5.84
N LEU A 49 5.30 -6.35 5.67
CA LEU A 49 5.98 -5.89 4.45
C LEU A 49 6.15 -6.99 3.40
N THR A 50 5.70 -8.20 3.67
CA THR A 50 5.80 -9.33 2.75
C THR A 50 4.52 -10.18 2.77
N PRO A 51 4.00 -10.61 1.61
CA PRO A 51 2.78 -11.42 1.53
C PRO A 51 2.94 -12.84 2.10
N PHE A 52 4.17 -13.27 2.41
CA PHE A 52 4.47 -14.61 2.91
C PHE A 52 4.31 -14.74 4.43
N SER A 53 4.37 -13.61 5.15
CA SER A 53 4.20 -13.55 6.61
C SER A 53 3.24 -12.44 7.05
N GLY A 54 2.66 -11.73 6.09
CA GLY A 54 1.66 -10.69 6.33
C GLY A 54 0.31 -11.02 5.71
N LYS A 55 -0.68 -10.21 6.04
CA LYS A 55 -2.03 -10.24 5.47
C LYS A 55 -2.48 -8.84 5.09
N ILE A 56 -3.41 -8.75 4.14
CA ILE A 56 -4.08 -7.50 3.78
C ILE A 56 -5.21 -7.24 4.77
N ILE A 57 -5.17 -6.09 5.43
CA ILE A 57 -6.20 -5.69 6.39
C ILE A 57 -7.19 -4.69 5.78
N LEU A 58 -6.76 -3.89 4.78
CA LEU A 58 -7.62 -2.93 4.09
C LEU A 58 -7.18 -2.82 2.63
N ILE A 59 -8.15 -2.79 1.71
CA ILE A 59 -7.96 -2.31 0.34
C ILE A 59 -8.81 -1.06 0.18
N THR A 60 -8.16 0.07 -0.10
CA THR A 60 -8.81 1.33 -0.42
C THR A 60 -8.70 1.60 -1.91
N TYR A 61 -9.81 1.90 -2.58
CA TYR A 61 -9.80 2.15 -4.00
C TYR A 61 -10.84 3.17 -4.45
N GLN A 62 -10.58 3.80 -5.60
CA GLN A 62 -11.50 4.70 -6.28
C GLN A 62 -11.49 4.42 -7.78
N ILE A 63 -12.68 4.39 -8.39
CA ILE A 63 -12.84 4.19 -9.83
C ILE A 63 -13.15 5.56 -10.45
N ASN A 64 -12.28 6.04 -11.34
CA ASN A 64 -12.40 7.35 -11.97
C ASN A 64 -12.67 8.45 -10.92
N ASN A 65 -13.79 9.15 -11.04
CA ASN A 65 -14.23 10.21 -10.12
C ASN A 65 -15.33 9.74 -9.14
N ALA A 66 -15.51 8.42 -8.95
CA ALA A 66 -16.48 7.90 -7.98
C ALA A 66 -16.04 8.22 -6.54
N HIS A 67 -16.89 7.88 -5.57
CA HIS A 67 -16.50 7.96 -4.16
C HIS A 67 -15.44 6.89 -3.81
N LEU A 68 -14.81 7.07 -2.68
CA LEU A 68 -13.82 6.14 -2.15
C LEU A 68 -14.48 4.90 -1.59
N PHE A 69 -14.02 3.74 -2.01
CA PHE A 69 -14.47 2.42 -1.55
C PHE A 69 -13.42 1.77 -0.67
N ARG A 70 -13.88 0.87 0.22
CA ARG A 70 -13.00 0.12 1.11
C ARG A 70 -13.48 -1.31 1.25
N LEU A 71 -12.54 -2.26 1.13
CA LEU A 71 -12.73 -3.65 1.48
C LEU A 71 -11.92 -3.92 2.75
N LYS A 72 -12.60 -4.27 3.81
CA LYS A 72 -12.07 -4.34 5.18
C LYS A 72 -12.01 -5.79 5.64
N GLU A 73 -10.80 -6.26 5.96
CA GLU A 73 -10.59 -7.64 6.39
C GLU A 73 -11.35 -7.95 7.68
N TRP A 74 -11.37 -7.03 8.64
CA TRP A 74 -12.05 -7.22 9.93
C TRP A 74 -13.58 -7.30 9.87
N GLU A 75 -14.18 -7.01 8.71
CA GLU A 75 -15.64 -7.16 8.49
C GLU A 75 -15.98 -8.50 7.82
N ILE A 76 -15.15 -8.95 6.87
CA ILE A 76 -15.50 -10.08 6.00
C ILE A 76 -14.39 -11.13 5.83
N GLY A 77 -13.23 -10.93 6.44
CA GLY A 77 -12.04 -11.79 6.30
C GLY A 77 -11.26 -11.56 5.01
N GLU A 78 -9.94 -11.78 5.06
CA GLU A 78 -9.03 -11.49 3.95
C GLU A 78 -9.41 -12.21 2.65
N ARG A 79 -9.82 -13.48 2.75
CA ARG A 79 -10.20 -14.26 1.57
C ARG A 79 -11.36 -13.62 0.79
N GLU A 80 -12.39 -13.14 1.50
CA GLU A 80 -13.54 -12.49 0.87
C GLU A 80 -13.20 -11.08 0.36
N VAL A 81 -12.33 -10.34 1.05
CA VAL A 81 -11.76 -9.07 0.55
C VAL A 81 -11.09 -9.29 -0.80
N LEU A 82 -10.18 -10.26 -0.89
CA LEU A 82 -9.44 -10.58 -2.10
C LEU A 82 -10.35 -11.07 -3.22
N LYS A 83 -11.35 -11.89 -2.91
CA LYS A 83 -12.33 -12.39 -3.89
C LYS A 83 -13.16 -11.25 -4.48
N LYS A 84 -13.67 -10.34 -3.63
CA LYS A 84 -14.42 -9.17 -4.09
C LYS A 84 -13.55 -8.26 -4.95
N PHE A 85 -12.29 -8.05 -4.56
CA PHE A 85 -11.37 -7.23 -5.32
C PHE A 85 -11.00 -7.86 -6.68
N TYR A 86 -10.79 -9.18 -6.72
CA TYR A 86 -10.57 -9.91 -7.97
C TYR A 86 -11.74 -9.76 -8.93
N ASN A 87 -12.97 -9.99 -8.45
CA ASN A 87 -14.17 -9.85 -9.28
C ASN A 87 -14.31 -8.42 -9.81
N LEU A 88 -14.06 -7.40 -8.97
CA LEU A 88 -14.04 -5.99 -9.39
C LEU A 88 -13.07 -5.75 -10.55
N ILE A 89 -11.85 -6.27 -10.47
CA ILE A 89 -10.85 -6.11 -11.52
C ILE A 89 -11.30 -6.78 -12.82
N VAL A 90 -11.84 -7.99 -12.72
CA VAL A 90 -12.37 -8.73 -13.88
C VAL A 90 -13.54 -7.98 -14.51
N ASP A 91 -14.48 -7.51 -13.71
CA ASP A 91 -15.66 -6.77 -14.18
C ASP A 91 -15.27 -5.45 -14.86
N LEU A 92 -14.30 -4.70 -14.29
CA LEU A 92 -13.81 -3.45 -14.87
C LEU A 92 -13.10 -3.68 -16.22
N GLN A 93 -12.42 -4.79 -16.38
CA GLN A 93 -11.74 -5.13 -17.65
C GLN A 93 -12.71 -5.63 -18.72
N HIS A 94 -13.74 -6.38 -18.36
CA HIS A 94 -14.75 -6.88 -19.30
C HIS A 94 -15.84 -5.84 -19.62
N GLY A 95 -16.23 -5.02 -18.66
CA GLY A 95 -17.41 -4.14 -18.75
C GLY A 95 -17.26 -2.97 -19.73
N THR A 96 -16.06 -2.67 -20.20
CA THR A 96 -15.80 -1.53 -21.09
C THR A 96 -15.71 -1.91 -22.57
N GLY A 97 -15.77 -3.20 -22.90
CA GLY A 97 -15.61 -3.70 -24.28
C GLY A 97 -14.21 -3.51 -24.87
N GLU A 98 -13.31 -2.87 -24.15
CA GLU A 98 -11.93 -2.57 -24.59
C GLU A 98 -10.88 -3.44 -23.88
N ASP A 99 -11.29 -4.33 -22.96
CA ASP A 99 -10.41 -5.23 -22.19
C ASP A 99 -9.20 -4.52 -21.50
N HIS A 100 -9.35 -3.25 -21.17
CA HIS A 100 -8.26 -2.46 -20.59
C HIS A 100 -8.68 -1.78 -19.29
N LEU A 101 -7.86 -1.94 -18.27
CA LEU A 101 -7.95 -1.27 -16.96
C LEU A 101 -6.62 -0.57 -16.70
N ARG A 102 -6.66 0.64 -16.15
CA ARG A 102 -5.48 1.33 -15.64
C ARG A 102 -5.49 1.29 -14.12
N MET A 103 -4.46 0.70 -13.51
CA MET A 103 -4.24 0.71 -12.07
C MET A 103 -3.23 1.79 -11.71
N ILE A 104 -3.55 2.62 -10.73
CA ILE A 104 -2.77 3.82 -10.39
C ILE A 104 -2.53 3.86 -8.89
N GLY A 105 -1.28 4.05 -8.48
CA GLY A 105 -0.91 4.18 -7.07
C GLY A 105 0.55 4.58 -6.88
N HIS A 106 1.01 4.56 -5.64
CA HIS A 106 2.40 4.86 -5.30
C HIS A 106 3.13 3.58 -4.86
N ASN A 107 4.22 3.25 -5.52
CA ASN A 107 4.96 1.98 -5.32
C ASN A 107 4.09 0.73 -5.52
N ILE A 108 3.02 0.87 -6.28
CA ILE A 108 2.02 -0.18 -6.52
C ILE A 108 2.61 -1.43 -7.17
N LEU A 109 3.62 -1.28 -8.05
CA LEU A 109 4.35 -2.39 -8.66
C LEU A 109 5.27 -3.10 -7.67
N GLY A 110 5.91 -2.33 -6.78
CA GLY A 110 6.87 -2.86 -5.82
C GLY A 110 6.21 -3.46 -4.57
N PHE A 111 4.97 -3.09 -4.27
CA PHE A 111 4.30 -3.51 -3.05
C PHE A 111 2.88 -4.04 -3.29
N ASP A 112 1.93 -3.19 -3.62
CA ASP A 112 0.49 -3.52 -3.57
C ASP A 112 0.11 -4.67 -4.50
N LEU A 113 0.45 -4.60 -5.78
CA LEU A 113 0.09 -5.65 -6.73
C LEU A 113 0.82 -6.96 -6.44
N PHE A 114 2.08 -6.89 -6.03
CA PHE A 114 2.84 -8.06 -5.61
C PHE A 114 2.21 -8.72 -4.39
N PHE A 115 1.80 -7.91 -3.39
CA PHE A 115 1.17 -8.39 -2.17
C PHE A 115 -0.19 -9.03 -2.48
N ILE A 116 -1.08 -8.32 -3.18
CA ILE A 116 -2.41 -8.79 -3.58
C ILE A 116 -2.31 -10.10 -4.37
N TYR A 117 -1.45 -10.16 -5.39
CA TYR A 117 -1.27 -11.35 -6.21
C TYR A 117 -0.87 -12.58 -5.39
N ASN A 118 0.12 -12.43 -4.50
CA ASN A 118 0.59 -13.57 -3.70
C ASN A 118 -0.43 -13.97 -2.62
N ARG A 119 -1.17 -13.03 -2.01
CA ARG A 119 -2.25 -13.37 -1.07
C ARG A 119 -3.42 -14.04 -1.78
N MET A 120 -3.76 -13.62 -3.01
CA MET A 120 -4.76 -14.31 -3.83
C MET A 120 -4.34 -15.75 -4.14
N ARG A 121 -3.06 -15.99 -4.45
CA ARG A 121 -2.52 -17.35 -4.62
C ARG A 121 -2.63 -18.18 -3.33
N TYR A 122 -2.22 -17.61 -2.20
CA TYR A 122 -2.30 -18.25 -0.89
C TYR A 122 -3.72 -18.71 -0.57
N HIS A 123 -4.71 -17.84 -0.79
CA HIS A 123 -6.13 -18.12 -0.57
C HIS A 123 -6.81 -18.90 -1.68
N LYS A 124 -6.10 -19.24 -2.76
CA LYS A 124 -6.65 -19.96 -3.92
C LYS A 124 -7.93 -19.29 -4.45
N ILE A 125 -7.86 -17.98 -4.69
CA ILE A 125 -8.99 -17.18 -5.16
C ILE A 125 -9.38 -17.60 -6.58
N GLU A 126 -8.37 -17.87 -7.42
CA GLU A 126 -8.51 -18.30 -8.82
C GLU A 126 -7.25 -19.09 -9.23
N ASP A 127 -7.28 -19.74 -10.39
CA ASP A 127 -6.09 -20.36 -10.98
C ASP A 127 -4.97 -19.35 -11.21
N GLU A 128 -3.73 -19.75 -10.94
CA GLU A 128 -2.56 -18.87 -11.00
C GLU A 128 -2.39 -18.18 -12.35
N LYS A 129 -2.70 -18.89 -13.44
CA LYS A 129 -2.68 -18.36 -14.81
C LYS A 129 -3.62 -17.15 -14.95
N TRP A 130 -4.84 -17.24 -14.40
CA TRP A 130 -5.84 -16.18 -14.49
C TRP A 130 -5.53 -15.04 -13.52
N LEU A 131 -5.01 -15.35 -12.32
CA LEU A 131 -4.51 -14.33 -11.39
C LEU A 131 -3.40 -13.50 -12.03
N TYR A 132 -2.40 -14.16 -12.64
CA TYR A 132 -1.34 -13.47 -13.37
C TYR A 132 -1.90 -12.60 -14.49
N GLN A 133 -2.80 -13.17 -15.30
CA GLN A 133 -3.39 -12.47 -16.44
C GLN A 133 -4.14 -11.21 -16.01
N TRP A 134 -5.00 -11.28 -15.00
CA TRP A 134 -5.90 -10.20 -14.63
C TRP A 134 -5.28 -9.17 -13.69
N ILE A 135 -4.35 -9.57 -12.84
CA ILE A 135 -3.74 -8.69 -11.84
C ILE A 135 -2.46 -8.04 -12.34
N ILE A 136 -1.64 -8.79 -13.11
CA ILE A 136 -0.29 -8.36 -13.47
C ILE A 136 -0.17 -7.99 -14.95
N ASN A 137 -0.66 -8.85 -15.85
CA ASN A 137 -0.32 -8.76 -17.27
C ASN A 137 -1.22 -7.80 -18.07
N LYS A 138 -2.53 -7.85 -17.84
CA LYS A 138 -3.50 -7.05 -18.64
C LYS A 138 -3.58 -5.57 -18.21
N PRO A 139 -3.58 -5.21 -16.91
CA PRO A 139 -3.72 -3.81 -16.54
C PRO A 139 -2.55 -2.95 -17.01
N GLU A 140 -2.85 -1.76 -17.51
CA GLU A 140 -1.85 -0.69 -17.59
C GLU A 140 -1.58 -0.18 -16.18
N VAL A 141 -0.32 -0.10 -15.77
CA VAL A 141 0.03 0.37 -14.42
C VAL A 141 0.73 1.71 -14.48
N ILE A 142 0.20 2.69 -13.75
CA ILE A 142 0.85 3.98 -13.48
C ILE A 142 1.29 4.00 -12.03
N ASP A 143 2.59 3.83 -11.83
CA ASP A 143 3.21 3.88 -10.51
C ASP A 143 3.93 5.21 -10.33
N PHE A 144 3.45 6.04 -9.39
CA PHE A 144 4.03 7.36 -9.14
C PHE A 144 5.49 7.31 -8.70
N LEU A 145 5.90 6.25 -7.98
CA LEU A 145 7.30 6.08 -7.65
C LEU A 145 8.12 5.86 -8.92
N GLN A 146 7.68 4.96 -9.80
CA GLN A 146 8.39 4.64 -11.05
C GLN A 146 8.49 5.85 -11.99
N LEU A 147 7.42 6.64 -12.11
CA LEU A 147 7.43 7.87 -12.91
C LEU A 147 8.49 8.88 -12.48
N HIS A 148 8.85 8.90 -11.19
CA HIS A 148 9.80 9.87 -10.63
C HIS A 148 11.23 9.33 -10.48
N LEU A 149 11.47 8.03 -10.75
CA LEU A 149 12.82 7.45 -10.70
C LEU A 149 13.84 8.20 -11.56
N PRO A 150 13.54 8.59 -12.82
CA PRO A 150 14.48 9.33 -13.65
C PRO A 150 14.89 10.69 -13.06
N LEU A 151 14.01 11.32 -12.27
CA LEU A 151 14.27 12.59 -11.60
C LEU A 151 15.12 12.42 -10.33
N ASN A 152 15.29 11.20 -9.85
CA ASN A 152 16.02 10.85 -8.64
C ASN A 152 17.18 9.87 -8.91
N ASP A 153 17.84 10.03 -10.06
CA ASP A 153 18.97 9.21 -10.49
C ASP A 153 18.72 7.70 -10.40
N LEU A 154 17.48 7.28 -10.71
CA LEU A 154 16.95 5.91 -10.63
C LEU A 154 16.97 5.29 -9.22
N GLN A 155 17.07 6.11 -8.18
CA GLN A 155 17.05 5.66 -6.79
C GLN A 155 15.62 5.76 -6.20
N THR A 156 15.18 4.70 -5.54
CA THR A 156 13.88 4.69 -4.81
C THR A 156 13.96 5.42 -3.47
N LYS A 157 15.18 5.50 -2.89
CA LYS A 157 15.41 6.18 -1.61
C LYS A 157 15.02 7.66 -1.71
N GLY A 158 14.10 8.08 -0.84
CA GLY A 158 13.60 9.46 -0.80
C GLY A 158 12.28 9.67 -1.56
N LEU A 159 11.88 8.77 -2.45
CA LEU A 159 10.62 8.85 -3.21
C LEU A 159 9.44 8.27 -2.42
N LYS A 160 9.26 8.67 -1.16
CA LYS A 160 8.08 8.31 -0.39
C LYS A 160 6.86 9.06 -0.90
N HIS A 161 5.67 8.49 -0.69
CA HIS A 161 4.41 9.12 -1.02
C HIS A 161 4.31 10.56 -0.50
N ASP A 162 4.60 10.78 0.79
CA ASP A 162 4.61 12.09 1.44
C ASP A 162 5.53 13.11 0.75
N VAL A 163 6.70 12.66 0.28
CA VAL A 163 7.64 13.53 -0.43
C VAL A 163 7.04 13.98 -1.76
N LEU A 164 6.44 13.06 -2.51
CA LEU A 164 5.78 13.41 -3.78
C LEU A 164 4.57 14.30 -3.54
N ALA A 165 3.71 13.97 -2.57
CA ALA A 165 2.57 14.80 -2.19
C ALA A 165 3.01 16.23 -1.91
N LYS A 166 4.03 16.42 -1.07
CA LYS A 166 4.61 17.73 -0.76
C LYS A 166 5.19 18.44 -1.99
N ALA A 167 5.91 17.70 -2.83
CA ALA A 167 6.53 18.26 -4.03
C ALA A 167 5.48 18.78 -5.03
N TYR A 168 4.30 18.15 -5.06
CA TYR A 168 3.16 18.61 -5.86
C TYR A 168 2.26 19.65 -5.15
N GLY A 169 2.62 20.04 -3.91
CA GLY A 169 1.91 21.07 -3.15
C GLY A 169 0.68 20.56 -2.38
N PHE A 170 0.56 19.25 -2.19
CA PHE A 170 -0.47 18.68 -1.31
C PHE A 170 -0.04 18.78 0.16
N PRO A 171 -1.00 19.03 1.07
CA PRO A 171 -0.69 19.05 2.49
C PRO A 171 -0.32 17.65 2.99
N VAL A 172 0.86 17.51 3.56
CA VAL A 172 1.29 16.31 4.24
C VAL A 172 1.27 16.60 5.74
N LYS A 173 0.51 15.82 6.49
CA LYS A 173 0.62 15.86 7.96
C LYS A 173 1.76 14.93 8.37
N ASN A 174 2.68 15.44 9.20
CA ASN A 174 3.78 14.67 9.80
C ASN A 174 3.22 13.64 10.81
N THR A 175 2.50 12.63 10.33
CA THR A 175 2.17 11.45 11.11
C THR A 175 3.13 10.36 10.70
N LEU A 176 4.01 9.98 11.60
CA LEU A 176 4.86 8.80 11.42
C LEU A 176 3.95 7.60 11.18
N GLY A 177 3.94 7.07 9.95
CA GLY A 177 3.30 5.80 9.64
C GLY A 177 4.03 4.69 10.40
N SER A 178 3.45 4.20 11.47
CA SER A 178 3.95 3.03 12.22
C SER A 178 2.95 2.51 13.26
N GLY A 179 1.68 2.87 13.15
CA GLY A 179 0.67 2.47 14.12
C GLY A 179 -0.40 1.51 13.58
N GLU A 180 -0.49 1.33 12.26
CA GLU A 180 -1.59 0.60 11.61
C GLU A 180 -1.69 -0.83 12.11
N THR A 181 -0.56 -1.53 12.23
CA THR A 181 -0.48 -2.89 12.79
C THR A 181 -1.00 -2.93 14.23
N LEU A 182 -0.56 -2.00 15.09
CA LEU A 182 -1.00 -1.96 16.47
C LEU A 182 -2.49 -1.62 16.56
N HIS A 183 -2.95 -0.62 15.80
CA HIS A 183 -4.37 -0.24 15.74
C HIS A 183 -5.24 -1.40 15.25
N TYR A 184 -4.75 -2.21 14.30
CA TYR A 184 -5.46 -3.38 13.83
C TYR A 184 -5.67 -4.40 14.96
N TYR A 185 -4.62 -4.78 15.68
CA TYR A 185 -4.72 -5.75 16.78
C TYR A 185 -5.45 -5.21 18.01
N GLN A 186 -5.44 -3.89 18.22
CA GLN A 186 -6.25 -3.20 19.24
C GLN A 186 -7.71 -2.98 18.81
N LYS A 187 -8.09 -3.36 17.58
CA LYS A 187 -9.41 -3.15 16.98
C LYS A 187 -9.80 -1.66 16.86
N GLU A 188 -8.81 -0.79 16.78
CA GLU A 188 -8.99 0.65 16.58
C GLU A 188 -9.11 0.98 15.07
N TYR A 189 -9.98 0.27 14.36
CA TYR A 189 -10.11 0.29 12.89
C TYR A 189 -10.40 1.68 12.32
N HIS A 190 -11.07 2.55 13.08
CA HIS A 190 -11.31 3.94 12.66
C HIS A 190 -10.00 4.70 12.43
N LYS A 191 -8.94 4.45 13.21
CA LYS A 191 -7.63 5.08 13.03
C LYS A 191 -6.94 4.64 11.74
N ILE A 192 -7.10 3.36 11.36
CA ILE A 192 -6.59 2.83 10.09
C ILE A 192 -7.31 3.51 8.91
N ILE A 193 -8.65 3.65 9.00
CA ILE A 193 -9.43 4.35 7.98
C ILE A 193 -9.01 5.82 7.88
N GLU A 194 -8.88 6.52 8.99
CA GLU A 194 -8.43 7.93 9.01
C GLU A 194 -7.03 8.10 8.44
N TYR A 195 -6.14 7.14 8.66
CA TYR A 195 -4.80 7.12 8.07
C TYR A 195 -4.89 6.95 6.56
N SER A 196 -5.56 5.91 6.08
CA SER A 196 -5.75 5.63 4.65
C SER A 196 -6.44 6.80 3.93
N ASP A 197 -7.45 7.46 4.54
CA ASP A 197 -8.13 8.63 3.95
C ASP A 197 -7.20 9.81 3.74
N ARG A 198 -6.26 10.03 4.64
CA ARG A 198 -5.29 11.13 4.54
C ARG A 198 -4.24 10.87 3.46
N GLU A 199 -3.87 9.61 3.25
CA GLU A 199 -2.87 9.24 2.26
C GLU A 199 -3.44 9.08 0.85
N PHE A 200 -4.73 8.86 0.72
CA PHE A 200 -5.37 8.58 -0.56
C PHE A 200 -5.60 9.85 -1.41
N ILE A 201 -4.51 10.45 -1.88
CA ILE A 201 -4.54 11.64 -2.78
C ILE A 201 -4.27 11.28 -4.25
N TYR A 202 -4.27 9.99 -4.59
CA TYR A 202 -3.86 9.50 -5.92
C TYR A 202 -4.65 10.10 -7.09
N PRO A 203 -5.98 10.26 -7.03
CA PRO A 203 -6.72 10.90 -8.12
C PRO A 203 -6.29 12.34 -8.36
N GLN A 204 -6.10 13.13 -7.29
CA GLN A 204 -5.68 14.53 -7.36
C GLN A 204 -4.24 14.64 -7.88
N LEU A 205 -3.34 13.78 -7.39
CA LEU A 205 -1.95 13.74 -7.86
C LEU A 205 -1.88 13.38 -9.35
N TYR A 206 -2.66 12.38 -9.77
CA TYR A 206 -2.74 11.98 -11.17
C TYR A 206 -3.24 13.12 -12.08
N GLN A 207 -4.33 13.78 -11.69
CA GLN A 207 -4.85 14.93 -12.43
C GLN A 207 -3.84 16.07 -12.54
N LYS A 208 -3.10 16.33 -11.47
CA LYS A 208 -2.05 17.34 -11.45
C LYS A 208 -0.90 17.00 -12.40
N ILE A 209 -0.46 15.75 -12.42
CA ILE A 209 0.57 15.27 -13.36
C ILE A 209 0.07 15.39 -14.81
N LEU A 210 -1.18 15.06 -15.09
CA LEU A 210 -1.75 15.17 -16.44
C LEU A 210 -1.85 16.63 -16.91
N SER A 211 -2.17 17.56 -16.02
CA SER A 211 -2.38 18.97 -16.35
C SER A 211 -1.10 19.82 -16.39
N GLU A 212 -0.15 19.55 -15.50
CA GLU A 212 1.07 20.34 -15.30
C GLU A 212 2.35 19.62 -15.74
N GLY A 213 2.27 18.30 -16.00
CA GLY A 213 3.44 17.45 -16.25
C GLY A 213 4.14 17.03 -14.96
N LEU A 214 5.28 16.32 -15.13
CA LEU A 214 6.14 15.98 -14.01
C LEU A 214 6.84 17.24 -13.46
N ILE A 215 7.01 17.27 -12.14
CA ILE A 215 7.79 18.34 -11.48
C ILE A 215 9.25 18.34 -11.93
N SER A 216 9.94 19.46 -11.74
CA SER A 216 11.38 19.50 -12.01
C SER A 216 12.19 18.67 -11.00
N LYS A 217 13.39 18.25 -11.42
CA LYS A 217 14.35 17.53 -10.55
C LYS A 217 14.68 18.36 -9.30
N GLU A 218 14.90 19.67 -9.45
CA GLU A 218 15.21 20.58 -8.34
C GLU A 218 14.11 20.58 -7.30
N ARG A 219 12.87 20.74 -7.75
CA ARG A 219 11.70 20.74 -6.84
C ARG A 219 11.54 19.41 -6.08
N LEU A 220 11.80 18.28 -6.74
CA LEU A 220 11.80 16.98 -6.11
C LEU A 220 12.90 16.87 -5.03
N LEU A 221 14.13 17.28 -5.37
CA LEU A 221 15.25 17.24 -4.43
C LEU A 221 15.04 18.14 -3.21
N ASP A 222 14.43 19.30 -3.38
CA ASP A 222 14.07 20.20 -2.26
C ASP A 222 13.02 19.56 -1.34
N ALA A 223 12.03 18.87 -1.89
CA ALA A 223 11.04 18.15 -1.10
C ALA A 223 11.67 16.99 -0.32
N ILE A 224 12.61 16.25 -0.92
CA ILE A 224 13.38 15.17 -0.26
C ILE A 224 14.20 15.73 0.91
N LYS A 225 14.93 16.82 0.72
CA LYS A 225 15.72 17.47 1.79
C LYS A 225 14.83 17.91 2.95
N ALA A 226 13.75 18.63 2.63
CA ALA A 226 12.82 19.11 3.65
C ALA A 226 12.17 17.96 4.47
N TYR A 227 11.88 16.83 3.83
CA TYR A 227 11.38 15.65 4.53
C TYR A 227 12.44 15.03 5.47
N GLN A 228 13.69 14.94 5.00
CA GLN A 228 14.80 14.40 5.81
C GLN A 228 15.13 15.29 7.03
N GLU A 229 15.06 16.60 6.86
CA GLU A 229 15.25 17.57 7.97
C GLU A 229 14.13 17.48 9.00
N ALA A 230 12.88 17.42 8.57
CA ALA A 230 11.73 17.24 9.45
C ALA A 230 11.84 15.95 10.29
N LYS A 231 12.35 14.85 9.69
CA LYS A 231 12.53 13.57 10.38
C LYS A 231 13.69 13.57 11.38
N LYS A 232 14.68 14.44 11.23
CA LYS A 232 15.79 14.55 12.22
C LYS A 232 15.37 15.31 13.48
N ASN A 233 14.32 16.15 13.37
CA ASN A 233 13.84 17.03 14.42
C ASN A 233 12.60 16.45 15.15
N SER A 234 12.11 15.29 14.76
CA SER A 234 11.03 14.53 15.40
C SER A 234 11.58 13.33 16.18
#